data_193712a0a97fe601d478bb41a98d3d68
#
_entry.id   193712a0a97fe601d478bb41a98d3d68
#
_cell.length_a   1.000
_cell.length_b   1.000
_cell.length_c   1.000
_cell.angle_alpha   90.00
_cell.angle_beta   90.00
_cell.angle_gamma   90.00
#
_symmetry.space_group_name_H-M   'P 1'
#
loop_
_entity.id
_entity.type
_entity.pdbx_description
1 polymer ?
#
loop_
_entity_poly.entity_id
_entity_poly.type
_entity_poly.pdbx_seq_one_letter_code
_entity_poly.pdbx_strand_id
1 'polypeptide(L)'
;MKETPAYYQEIPVWNDVIPFTTPEDANRKESRPKDGGIIRIHDVTEAAVRYFPTAGTGPHPAVLVCPGGSYSYQAVNHEGYDIAAWLNSIGFSAFVLKYRCPDRRQAAHADAARAMRFLRANAEALEIDPNRIGCIGFSAGGHLCASISAPANPVPYEPLDEIDQLPFRPDFTALIYPAYLADKETLQLAPEFDVNANTPSTFIIQTQDDGINVENAIAWYIAMRKANVPCEMHLFAEGGHGYGLFRRGFPVNEWNTPAGKWFRRAAGLKD
;
A
#
# COMPACT_ATOMS: atom_id res chain seq x y z
N MET A 1 20.99 16.17 24.62
CA MET A 1 19.71 15.43 24.60
C MET A 1 19.79 14.54 23.36
N LYS A 2 19.67 13.22 23.51
CA LYS A 2 19.58 12.34 22.34
C LYS A 2 18.26 12.66 21.64
N GLU A 3 18.33 13.06 20.37
CA GLU A 3 17.12 13.22 19.56
C GLU A 3 16.32 11.92 19.62
N THR A 4 15.00 12.03 19.84
CA THR A 4 14.08 10.90 19.79
C THR A 4 14.22 10.30 18.40
N PRO A 5 14.52 8.99 18.27
CA PRO A 5 14.68 8.39 16.95
C PRO A 5 13.47 8.68 16.08
N ALA A 6 13.68 8.98 14.80
CA ALA A 6 12.68 9.38 13.81
C ALA A 6 11.54 8.35 13.59
N TYR A 7 11.57 7.20 14.26
CA TYR A 7 10.63 6.07 14.18
C TYR A 7 9.18 6.40 14.53
N TYR A 8 8.93 7.53 15.17
CA TYR A 8 7.58 7.95 15.57
C TYR A 8 7.10 9.20 14.85
N GLN A 9 7.93 9.79 13.99
CA GLN A 9 7.57 10.99 13.24
C GLN A 9 6.98 10.62 11.87
N GLU A 10 5.96 11.36 11.47
CA GLU A 10 5.45 11.35 10.11
C GLU A 10 6.37 12.23 9.26
N ILE A 11 6.89 11.68 8.17
CA ILE A 11 7.79 12.38 7.24
C ILE A 11 6.94 12.81 6.05
N PRO A 12 6.73 14.11 5.80
CA PRO A 12 6.01 14.59 4.63
C PRO A 12 6.65 14.08 3.33
N VAL A 13 5.84 13.68 2.35
CA VAL A 13 6.33 13.23 1.04
C VAL A 13 6.36 14.34 0.01
N TRP A 14 5.66 15.43 0.26
CA TRP A 14 5.66 16.65 -0.55
C TRP A 14 6.47 17.75 0.12
N ASN A 15 7.08 18.59 -0.71
CA ASN A 15 7.72 19.82 -0.28
C ASN A 15 6.70 20.98 -0.26
N ASP A 16 7.07 22.17 -0.73
CA ASP A 16 6.24 23.39 -0.68
C ASP A 16 4.98 23.32 -1.56
N VAL A 17 5.02 22.52 -2.64
CA VAL A 17 3.91 22.39 -3.57
C VAL A 17 3.26 21.00 -3.42
N ILE A 18 1.97 20.99 -3.10
CA ILE A 18 1.17 19.77 -2.97
C ILE A 18 0.11 19.77 -4.09
N PRO A 19 0.22 18.88 -5.10
CA PRO A 19 -0.76 18.81 -6.20
C PRO A 19 -2.17 18.52 -5.66
N PHE A 20 -3.21 19.01 -6.34
CA PHE A 20 -4.62 18.80 -5.97
C PHE A 20 -5.02 19.38 -4.60
N THR A 21 -4.25 20.30 -4.03
CA THR A 21 -4.69 21.08 -2.86
C THR A 21 -5.83 22.01 -3.26
N THR A 22 -6.85 22.10 -2.42
CA THR A 22 -8.01 22.96 -2.62
C THR A 22 -8.16 23.96 -1.47
N PRO A 23 -8.88 25.10 -1.66
CA PRO A 23 -9.10 26.06 -0.58
C PRO A 23 -9.81 25.47 0.64
N GLU A 24 -10.62 24.43 0.45
CA GLU A 24 -11.33 23.71 1.51
C GLU A 24 -10.37 22.96 2.46
N ASP A 25 -9.17 22.63 1.98
CA ASP A 25 -8.16 21.93 2.80
C ASP A 25 -7.73 22.76 4.01
N ALA A 26 -7.68 24.08 3.88
CA ALA A 26 -7.34 24.97 4.98
C ALA A 26 -8.34 24.89 6.16
N ASN A 27 -9.55 24.42 5.91
CA ASN A 27 -10.60 24.25 6.93
C ASN A 27 -10.70 22.84 7.48
N ARG A 28 -10.01 21.85 6.90
CA ARG A 28 -10.00 20.47 7.37
C ARG A 28 -9.05 20.33 8.56
N LYS A 29 -9.48 19.53 9.53
CA LYS A 29 -8.64 19.19 10.70
C LYS A 29 -8.56 17.69 10.81
N GLU A 30 -7.36 17.16 10.62
CA GLU A 30 -7.08 15.75 10.81
C GLU A 30 -7.57 15.30 12.20
N SER A 31 -8.27 14.18 12.23
CA SER A 31 -8.74 13.56 13.46
C SER A 31 -8.42 12.07 13.48
N ARG A 32 -8.24 11.50 14.65
CA ARG A 32 -7.83 10.10 14.85
C ARG A 32 -8.72 9.38 15.87
N PRO A 33 -10.04 9.31 15.67
CA PRO A 33 -10.92 8.58 16.57
C PRO A 33 -10.56 7.09 16.61
N LYS A 34 -10.78 6.48 17.79
CA LYS A 34 -10.63 5.04 17.99
C LYS A 34 -12.00 4.45 18.28
N ASP A 35 -12.43 3.53 17.45
CA ASP A 35 -13.70 2.82 17.61
C ASP A 35 -13.49 1.33 17.34
N GLY A 36 -14.06 0.46 18.19
CA GLY A 36 -13.91 -0.99 18.08
C GLY A 36 -12.45 -1.46 18.06
N GLY A 37 -11.52 -0.72 18.70
CA GLY A 37 -10.09 -1.01 18.66
C GLY A 37 -9.36 -0.48 17.43
N ILE A 38 -10.08 0.05 16.44
CA ILE A 38 -9.51 0.57 15.19
C ILE A 38 -9.30 2.08 15.30
N ILE A 39 -8.09 2.54 15.00
CA ILE A 39 -7.76 3.96 14.86
C ILE A 39 -8.00 4.35 13.41
N ARG A 40 -8.88 5.33 13.19
CA ARG A 40 -9.21 5.87 11.87
C ARG A 40 -8.64 7.28 11.74
N ILE A 41 -7.83 7.51 10.71
CA ILE A 41 -7.37 8.87 10.38
C ILE A 41 -8.32 9.46 9.34
N HIS A 42 -8.92 10.59 9.67
CA HIS A 42 -9.83 11.33 8.81
C HIS A 42 -9.23 12.69 8.43
N ASP A 43 -9.76 13.30 7.38
CA ASP A 43 -9.47 14.67 6.95
C ASP A 43 -7.98 14.95 6.73
N VAL A 44 -7.30 13.99 6.12
CA VAL A 44 -5.88 14.13 5.77
C VAL A 44 -5.73 15.06 4.58
N THR A 45 -5.02 16.16 4.75
CA THR A 45 -4.70 17.16 3.74
C THR A 45 -3.25 17.13 3.27
N GLU A 46 -2.37 16.54 4.09
CA GLU A 46 -0.95 16.42 3.80
C GLU A 46 -0.50 14.96 3.91
N ALA A 47 0.02 14.43 2.81
CA ALA A 47 0.52 13.07 2.76
C ALA A 47 1.87 12.95 3.46
N ALA A 48 2.03 11.88 4.22
CA ALA A 48 3.25 11.56 4.93
C ALA A 48 3.49 10.05 5.00
N VAL A 49 4.73 9.64 5.23
CA VAL A 49 5.06 8.27 5.58
C VAL A 49 5.53 8.18 7.02
N ARG A 50 5.11 7.14 7.72
CA ARG A 50 5.64 6.79 9.04
C ARG A 50 6.59 5.62 8.89
N TYR A 51 7.85 5.84 9.27
CA TYR A 51 8.92 4.86 9.11
C TYR A 51 8.99 3.87 10.27
N PHE A 52 9.14 2.59 9.94
CA PHE A 52 9.37 1.47 10.84
C PHE A 52 10.61 0.71 10.34
N PRO A 53 11.81 1.02 10.85
CA PRO A 53 13.04 0.36 10.44
C PRO A 53 13.06 -1.09 10.93
N THR A 54 13.57 -1.99 10.08
CA THR A 54 13.91 -3.35 10.52
C THR A 54 15.26 -3.36 11.23
N ALA A 55 15.51 -4.40 12.02
CA ALA A 55 16.78 -4.57 12.71
C ALA A 55 17.89 -5.08 11.77
N GLY A 56 19.15 -4.81 12.12
CA GLY A 56 20.32 -5.28 11.39
C GLY A 56 21.00 -4.17 10.59
N THR A 57 22.00 -4.56 9.81
CA THR A 57 22.76 -3.64 8.94
C THR A 57 22.14 -3.63 7.55
N GLY A 58 21.78 -2.45 7.04
CA GLY A 58 21.21 -2.26 5.70
C GLY A 58 22.24 -2.44 4.56
N PRO A 59 21.83 -2.24 3.30
CA PRO A 59 20.50 -1.78 2.89
C PRO A 59 19.44 -2.90 2.93
N HIS A 60 18.30 -2.61 3.56
CA HIS A 60 17.20 -3.55 3.70
C HIS A 60 16.18 -3.44 2.56
N PRO A 61 15.47 -4.50 2.16
CA PRO A 61 14.27 -4.34 1.36
C PRO A 61 13.21 -3.57 2.14
N ALA A 62 12.34 -2.86 1.43
CA ALA A 62 11.34 -2.01 2.05
C ALA A 62 9.93 -2.26 1.48
N VAL A 63 8.91 -1.88 2.24
CA VAL A 63 7.50 -2.00 1.82
C VAL A 63 6.75 -0.73 2.19
N LEU A 64 6.08 -0.12 1.20
CA LEU A 64 5.08 0.91 1.41
C LEU A 64 3.76 0.24 1.79
N VAL A 65 3.21 0.57 2.95
CA VAL A 65 1.95 0.02 3.48
C VAL A 65 0.84 1.05 3.28
N CYS A 66 -0.20 0.67 2.54
CA CYS A 66 -1.36 1.50 2.24
C CYS A 66 -2.60 0.97 2.97
N PRO A 67 -3.00 1.56 4.12
CA PRO A 67 -4.20 1.15 4.83
C PRO A 67 -5.48 1.35 4.02
N GLY A 68 -6.52 0.56 4.31
CA GLY A 68 -7.86 0.73 3.75
C GLY A 68 -8.69 1.79 4.47
N GLY A 69 -9.96 1.91 4.05
CA GLY A 69 -10.92 2.87 4.60
C GLY A 69 -11.75 3.57 3.53
N SER A 70 -11.97 2.90 2.40
CA SER A 70 -12.86 3.36 1.30
C SER A 70 -12.51 4.73 0.71
N TYR A 71 -11.28 5.21 0.88
CA TYR A 71 -10.84 6.60 0.61
C TYR A 71 -11.57 7.66 1.45
N SER A 72 -12.32 7.27 2.47
CA SER A 72 -13.01 8.17 3.40
C SER A 72 -12.20 8.41 4.68
N TYR A 73 -11.42 7.43 5.07
CA TYR A 73 -10.49 7.46 6.20
C TYR A 73 -9.38 6.41 5.98
N GLN A 74 -8.49 6.26 6.96
CA GLN A 74 -7.48 5.21 6.95
C GLN A 74 -7.53 4.42 8.26
N ALA A 75 -7.66 3.09 8.19
CA ALA A 75 -7.68 2.17 9.33
C ALA A 75 -6.25 1.83 9.76
N VAL A 76 -5.56 2.81 10.37
CA VAL A 76 -4.10 2.91 10.39
C VAL A 76 -3.39 1.94 11.33
N ASN A 77 -4.04 1.45 12.39
CA ASN A 77 -3.36 0.50 13.29
C ASN A 77 -3.29 -0.91 12.70
N HIS A 78 -4.43 -1.59 12.50
CA HIS A 78 -4.46 -3.00 12.09
C HIS A 78 -4.12 -3.25 10.61
N GLU A 79 -4.26 -2.25 9.73
CA GLU A 79 -3.87 -2.29 8.31
C GLU A 79 -2.62 -1.45 8.01
N GLY A 80 -2.01 -0.89 9.04
CA GLY A 80 -0.81 -0.06 8.93
C GLY A 80 0.27 -0.47 9.94
N TYR A 81 0.14 -0.06 11.20
CA TYR A 81 1.21 -0.22 12.18
C TYR A 81 1.48 -1.68 12.56
N ASP A 82 0.44 -2.50 12.71
CA ASP A 82 0.59 -3.93 12.99
C ASP A 82 1.24 -4.66 11.81
N ILE A 83 0.89 -4.24 10.57
CA ILE A 83 1.51 -4.74 9.35
C ILE A 83 2.99 -4.35 9.28
N ALA A 84 3.32 -3.11 9.62
CA ALA A 84 4.71 -2.65 9.65
C ALA A 84 5.55 -3.45 10.66
N ALA A 85 5.00 -3.72 11.85
CA ALA A 85 5.66 -4.56 12.85
C ALA A 85 5.86 -6.00 12.36
N TRP A 86 4.87 -6.57 11.67
CA TRP A 86 5.01 -7.89 11.05
C TRP A 86 6.09 -7.89 9.95
N LEU A 87 6.11 -6.89 9.07
CA LEU A 87 7.13 -6.77 8.02
C LEU A 87 8.54 -6.67 8.62
N ASN A 88 8.71 -5.90 9.71
CA ASN A 88 9.99 -5.85 10.42
C ASN A 88 10.41 -7.24 10.92
N SER A 89 9.47 -8.05 11.44
CA SER A 89 9.77 -9.39 11.94
C SER A 89 10.28 -10.37 10.88
N ILE A 90 10.05 -10.07 9.60
CA ILE A 90 10.48 -10.86 8.44
C ILE A 90 11.61 -10.19 7.65
N GLY A 91 12.20 -9.11 8.16
CA GLY A 91 13.41 -8.48 7.63
C GLY A 91 13.19 -7.34 6.63
N PHE A 92 12.01 -6.71 6.64
CA PHE A 92 11.70 -5.55 5.80
C PHE A 92 11.58 -4.26 6.63
N SER A 93 12.16 -3.18 6.17
CA SER A 93 11.77 -1.85 6.62
C SER A 93 10.39 -1.51 6.07
N ALA A 94 9.53 -0.87 6.86
CA ALA A 94 8.17 -0.56 6.46
C ALA A 94 7.84 0.92 6.59
N PHE A 95 7.01 1.42 5.67
CA PHE A 95 6.58 2.81 5.61
C PHE A 95 5.08 2.85 5.48
N VAL A 96 4.38 3.27 6.53
CA VAL A 96 2.92 3.39 6.51
C VAL A 96 2.55 4.74 5.90
N LEU A 97 1.88 4.69 4.76
CA LEU A 97 1.45 5.88 4.05
C LEU A 97 0.18 6.45 4.65
N LYS A 98 0.23 7.71 5.04
CA LYS A 98 -0.92 8.56 5.32
C LYS A 98 -1.22 9.34 4.05
N TYR A 99 -2.15 8.85 3.23
CA TYR A 99 -2.57 9.49 1.98
C TYR A 99 -3.77 10.40 2.18
N ARG A 100 -3.98 11.38 1.30
CA ARG A 100 -5.07 12.35 1.40
C ARG A 100 -6.44 11.69 1.23
N CYS A 101 -7.37 12.02 2.14
CA CYS A 101 -8.77 11.60 2.17
C CYS A 101 -9.60 12.64 2.95
N PRO A 102 -10.96 12.69 2.85
CA PRO A 102 -11.83 11.82 2.07
C PRO A 102 -11.94 12.23 0.59
N ASP A 103 -12.48 11.29 -0.21
CA ASP A 103 -12.95 11.52 -1.60
C ASP A 103 -11.93 12.11 -2.57
N ARG A 104 -10.63 11.77 -2.39
CA ARG A 104 -9.50 12.31 -3.15
C ARG A 104 -8.66 11.22 -3.80
N ARG A 105 -9.30 10.33 -4.57
CA ARG A 105 -8.59 9.20 -5.20
C ARG A 105 -7.40 9.66 -6.05
N GLN A 106 -7.56 10.73 -6.84
CA GLN A 106 -6.49 11.26 -7.68
C GLN A 106 -5.32 11.81 -6.84
N ALA A 107 -5.62 12.54 -5.76
CA ALA A 107 -4.61 13.03 -4.84
C ALA A 107 -3.92 11.87 -4.09
N ALA A 108 -4.69 10.88 -3.61
CA ALA A 108 -4.13 9.69 -2.97
C ALA A 108 -3.21 8.88 -3.91
N HIS A 109 -3.57 8.77 -5.21
CA HIS A 109 -2.72 8.14 -6.22
C HIS A 109 -1.40 8.92 -6.39
N ALA A 110 -1.47 10.26 -6.49
CA ALA A 110 -0.28 11.11 -6.53
C ALA A 110 0.58 10.92 -5.26
N ASP A 111 -0.04 10.85 -4.08
CA ASP A 111 0.65 10.64 -2.80
C ASP A 111 1.40 9.32 -2.75
N ALA A 112 0.78 8.23 -3.22
CA ALA A 112 1.41 6.91 -3.25
C ALA A 112 2.58 6.85 -4.25
N ALA A 113 2.41 7.42 -5.44
CA ALA A 113 3.47 7.54 -6.43
C ALA A 113 4.63 8.39 -5.91
N ARG A 114 4.33 9.53 -5.28
CA ARG A 114 5.34 10.40 -4.66
C ARG A 114 6.05 9.70 -3.50
N ALA A 115 5.32 8.96 -2.66
CA ALA A 115 5.92 8.19 -1.58
C ALA A 115 6.94 7.17 -2.09
N MET A 116 6.63 6.42 -3.13
CA MET A 116 7.58 5.48 -3.74
C MET A 116 8.85 6.18 -4.26
N ARG A 117 8.69 7.31 -4.92
CA ARG A 117 9.81 8.15 -5.40
C ARG A 117 10.63 8.70 -4.24
N PHE A 118 9.95 9.19 -3.19
CA PHE A 118 10.57 9.69 -1.96
C PHE A 118 11.43 8.60 -1.30
N LEU A 119 10.94 7.37 -1.18
CA LEU A 119 11.68 6.25 -0.62
C LEU A 119 12.94 5.94 -1.45
N ARG A 120 12.84 5.94 -2.78
CA ARG A 120 14.00 5.73 -3.66
C ARG A 120 15.03 6.85 -3.56
N ALA A 121 14.58 8.11 -3.52
CA ALA A 121 15.45 9.27 -3.40
C ALA A 121 16.23 9.31 -2.08
N ASN A 122 15.62 8.82 -1.00
CA ASN A 122 16.20 8.84 0.34
C ASN A 122 16.74 7.47 0.80
N ALA A 123 16.94 6.54 -0.13
CA ALA A 123 17.23 5.14 0.18
C ALA A 123 18.49 4.97 1.04
N GLU A 124 19.56 5.74 0.79
CA GLU A 124 20.78 5.71 1.58
C GLU A 124 20.54 6.16 3.03
N ALA A 125 19.88 7.30 3.22
CA ALA A 125 19.58 7.83 4.56
C ALA A 125 18.58 6.96 5.35
N LEU A 126 17.74 6.21 4.65
CA LEU A 126 16.76 5.28 5.23
C LEU A 126 17.32 3.85 5.38
N GLU A 127 18.56 3.62 4.99
CA GLU A 127 19.23 2.30 5.00
C GLU A 127 18.41 1.22 4.26
N ILE A 128 17.76 1.59 3.14
CA ILE A 128 16.97 0.68 2.30
C ILE A 128 17.58 0.51 0.91
N ASP A 129 17.27 -0.61 0.27
CA ASP A 129 17.68 -0.87 -1.12
C ASP A 129 16.66 -0.25 -2.10
N PRO A 130 17.05 0.76 -2.90
CA PRO A 130 16.13 1.42 -3.83
C PRO A 130 15.58 0.51 -4.93
N ASN A 131 16.16 -0.67 -5.14
CA ASN A 131 15.72 -1.66 -6.13
C ASN A 131 14.91 -2.81 -5.53
N ARG A 132 14.57 -2.74 -4.24
CA ARG A 132 13.78 -3.74 -3.52
C ARG A 132 12.72 -3.07 -2.64
N ILE A 133 11.91 -2.20 -3.25
CA ILE A 133 10.81 -1.49 -2.58
C ILE A 133 9.48 -1.99 -3.14
N GLY A 134 8.77 -2.78 -2.36
CA GLY A 134 7.41 -3.23 -2.69
C GLY A 134 6.32 -2.36 -2.08
N CYS A 135 5.07 -2.74 -2.34
CA CYS A 135 3.93 -2.21 -1.62
C CYS A 135 2.96 -3.31 -1.15
N ILE A 136 2.22 -3.02 -0.10
CA ILE A 136 1.10 -3.82 0.38
C ILE A 136 -0.08 -2.91 0.67
N GLY A 137 -1.25 -3.28 0.19
CA GLY A 137 -2.45 -2.47 0.38
C GLY A 137 -3.68 -3.29 0.75
N PHE A 138 -4.54 -2.69 1.56
CA PHE A 138 -5.73 -3.28 2.16
C PHE A 138 -6.99 -2.61 1.63
N SER A 139 -7.97 -3.34 1.11
CA SER A 139 -9.23 -2.77 0.64
C SER A 139 -9.00 -1.63 -0.38
N ALA A 140 -9.41 -0.40 -0.08
CA ALA A 140 -9.10 0.79 -0.89
C ALA A 140 -7.59 1.05 -1.00
N GLY A 141 -6.79 0.72 0.03
CA GLY A 141 -5.32 0.74 -0.05
C GLY A 141 -4.78 -0.30 -1.02
N GLY A 142 -5.48 -1.44 -1.20
CA GLY A 142 -5.21 -2.41 -2.25
C GLY A 142 -5.42 -1.83 -3.65
N HIS A 143 -6.51 -1.09 -3.86
CA HIS A 143 -6.71 -0.32 -5.09
C HIS A 143 -5.57 0.69 -5.31
N LEU A 144 -5.15 1.40 -4.27
CA LEU A 144 -4.06 2.38 -4.36
C LEU A 144 -2.74 1.71 -4.76
N CYS A 145 -2.40 0.55 -4.17
CA CYS A 145 -1.23 -0.23 -4.59
C CYS A 145 -1.34 -0.73 -6.03
N ALA A 146 -2.52 -1.18 -6.46
CA ALA A 146 -2.78 -1.58 -7.84
C ALA A 146 -2.58 -0.40 -8.81
N SER A 147 -3.04 0.81 -8.44
CA SER A 147 -2.91 2.02 -9.25
C SER A 147 -1.47 2.44 -9.51
N ILE A 148 -0.56 2.23 -8.57
CA ILE A 148 0.88 2.51 -8.79
C ILE A 148 1.63 1.32 -9.41
N SER A 149 1.04 0.13 -9.41
CA SER A 149 1.63 -1.09 -9.99
C SER A 149 1.37 -1.23 -11.48
N ALA A 150 0.15 -0.91 -11.92
CA ALA A 150 -0.30 -1.07 -13.30
C ALA A 150 -1.16 0.11 -13.77
N PRO A 151 -0.66 1.35 -13.75
CA PRO A 151 -1.43 2.51 -14.20
C PRO A 151 -1.64 2.48 -15.71
N ALA A 152 -2.88 2.67 -16.17
CA ALA A 152 -3.21 2.86 -17.58
C ALA A 152 -2.75 4.24 -18.09
N ASN A 153 -2.66 5.22 -17.18
CA ASN A 153 -2.23 6.58 -17.49
C ASN A 153 -1.01 6.97 -16.63
N PRO A 154 -0.22 7.94 -17.06
CA PRO A 154 0.84 8.52 -16.25
C PRO A 154 0.32 9.01 -14.89
N VAL A 155 1.23 9.21 -13.95
CA VAL A 155 0.91 9.85 -12.65
C VAL A 155 0.19 11.18 -12.90
N PRO A 156 -0.90 11.48 -12.18
CA PRO A 156 -1.82 12.55 -12.53
C PRO A 156 -1.33 13.98 -12.18
N TYR A 157 -0.03 14.21 -12.08
CA TYR A 157 0.55 15.54 -11.84
C TYR A 157 1.84 15.76 -12.62
N GLU A 158 2.14 17.02 -12.94
CA GLU A 158 3.40 17.40 -13.58
C GLU A 158 4.57 17.28 -12.59
N PRO A 159 5.75 16.84 -13.01
CA PRO A 159 6.93 16.76 -12.16
C PRO A 159 7.25 18.09 -11.49
N LEU A 160 7.48 18.07 -10.17
CA LEU A 160 7.74 19.26 -9.36
C LEU A 160 9.23 19.44 -9.03
N ASP A 161 9.97 18.36 -8.92
CA ASP A 161 11.38 18.34 -8.55
C ASP A 161 12.11 17.09 -9.09
N GLU A 162 13.39 16.94 -8.73
CA GLU A 162 14.22 15.80 -9.16
C GLU A 162 13.71 14.45 -8.68
N ILE A 163 13.02 14.40 -7.53
CA ILE A 163 12.44 13.18 -6.99
C ILE A 163 11.42 12.60 -7.97
N ASP A 164 10.68 13.44 -8.68
CA ASP A 164 9.66 13.03 -9.63
C ASP A 164 10.19 12.41 -10.91
N GLN A 165 11.49 12.47 -11.15
CA GLN A 165 12.16 11.74 -12.24
C GLN A 165 12.42 10.26 -11.91
N LEU A 166 12.32 9.87 -10.63
CA LEU A 166 12.52 8.50 -10.20
C LEU A 166 11.30 7.62 -10.50
N PRO A 167 11.48 6.31 -10.71
CA PRO A 167 10.37 5.40 -10.91
C PRO A 167 9.51 5.28 -9.65
N PHE A 168 8.19 5.38 -9.82
CA PHE A 168 7.22 5.20 -8.75
C PHE A 168 6.63 3.77 -8.67
N ARG A 169 6.82 2.95 -9.71
CA ARG A 169 6.32 1.57 -9.71
C ARG A 169 7.03 0.75 -8.63
N PRO A 170 6.31 0.01 -7.79
CA PRO A 170 6.91 -0.91 -6.83
C PRO A 170 7.62 -2.08 -7.54
N ASP A 171 8.57 -2.71 -6.85
CA ASP A 171 9.29 -3.87 -7.38
C ASP A 171 8.50 -5.18 -7.18
N PHE A 172 7.59 -5.21 -6.23
CA PHE A 172 6.62 -6.28 -5.95
C PHE A 172 5.40 -5.73 -5.21
N THR A 173 4.24 -6.38 -5.35
CA THR A 173 2.96 -5.85 -4.85
C THR A 173 2.16 -6.92 -4.10
N ALA A 174 1.56 -6.57 -2.95
CA ALA A 174 0.60 -7.41 -2.27
C ALA A 174 -0.76 -6.70 -2.14
N LEU A 175 -1.82 -7.38 -2.54
CA LEU A 175 -3.20 -6.88 -2.55
C LEU A 175 -4.03 -7.72 -1.58
N ILE A 176 -4.45 -7.12 -0.48
CA ILE A 176 -5.18 -7.80 0.58
C ILE A 176 -6.63 -7.34 0.55
N TYR A 177 -7.54 -8.25 0.24
CA TYR A 177 -8.96 -7.99 -0.01
C TYR A 177 -9.21 -6.69 -0.81
N PRO A 178 -8.58 -6.56 -2.01
CA PRO A 178 -8.59 -5.32 -2.74
C PRO A 178 -10.00 -4.93 -3.20
N ALA A 179 -10.31 -3.64 -3.13
CA ALA A 179 -11.56 -3.08 -3.63
C ALA A 179 -11.36 -2.38 -4.98
N TYR A 180 -12.44 -2.12 -5.70
CA TYR A 180 -12.51 -1.24 -6.88
C TYR A 180 -11.64 -1.65 -8.08
N LEU A 181 -11.17 -2.89 -8.17
CA LEU A 181 -10.28 -3.30 -9.27
C LEU A 181 -11.04 -3.69 -10.54
N ALA A 182 -12.28 -4.16 -10.41
CA ALA A 182 -13.00 -4.71 -11.54
C ALA A 182 -14.52 -4.58 -11.41
N ASP A 183 -15.19 -4.66 -12.54
CA ASP A 183 -16.62 -4.88 -12.62
C ASP A 183 -16.94 -6.33 -12.24
N LYS A 184 -17.88 -6.50 -11.32
CA LYS A 184 -18.23 -7.82 -10.74
C LYS A 184 -18.92 -8.78 -11.72
N GLU A 185 -19.61 -8.25 -12.74
CA GLU A 185 -20.41 -9.06 -13.68
C GLU A 185 -19.55 -9.48 -14.88
N THR A 186 -18.72 -8.59 -15.37
CA THR A 186 -17.91 -8.80 -16.57
C THR A 186 -16.50 -9.28 -16.28
N LEU A 187 -16.01 -9.16 -15.04
CA LEU A 187 -14.60 -9.39 -14.66
C LEU A 187 -13.61 -8.52 -15.45
N GLN A 188 -14.06 -7.42 -16.01
CA GLN A 188 -13.19 -6.46 -16.66
C GLN A 188 -12.54 -5.57 -15.60
N LEU A 189 -11.22 -5.38 -15.70
CA LEU A 189 -10.52 -4.42 -14.87
C LEU A 189 -11.07 -3.01 -15.11
N ALA A 190 -11.09 -2.20 -14.07
CA ALA A 190 -11.43 -0.80 -14.16
C ALA A 190 -10.46 -0.08 -15.13
N PRO A 191 -10.93 0.95 -15.86
CA PRO A 191 -10.19 1.55 -16.97
C PRO A 191 -8.89 2.26 -16.56
N GLU A 192 -8.70 2.51 -15.29
CA GLU A 192 -7.46 3.06 -14.73
C GLU A 192 -6.30 2.06 -14.68
N PHE A 193 -6.54 0.77 -14.97
CA PHE A 193 -5.51 -0.29 -14.91
C PHE A 193 -5.11 -0.79 -16.30
N ASP A 194 -3.80 -0.92 -16.51
CA ASP A 194 -3.17 -1.60 -17.64
C ASP A 194 -2.16 -2.64 -17.14
N VAL A 195 -2.64 -3.86 -16.91
CA VAL A 195 -1.79 -4.97 -16.48
C VAL A 195 -1.04 -5.53 -17.69
N ASN A 196 0.27 -5.34 -17.71
CA ASN A 196 1.15 -5.74 -18.80
C ASN A 196 2.47 -6.33 -18.28
N ALA A 197 3.40 -6.68 -19.17
CA ALA A 197 4.67 -7.32 -18.81
C ALA A 197 5.57 -6.53 -17.83
N ASN A 198 5.31 -5.23 -17.65
CA ASN A 198 6.02 -4.38 -16.70
C ASN A 198 5.33 -4.30 -15.32
N THR A 199 4.17 -4.94 -15.16
CA THR A 199 3.47 -4.99 -13.86
C THR A 199 4.29 -5.84 -12.89
N PRO A 200 4.50 -5.40 -11.64
CA PRO A 200 5.24 -6.17 -10.65
C PRO A 200 4.58 -7.52 -10.32
N SER A 201 5.37 -8.53 -9.96
CA SER A 201 4.83 -9.75 -9.40
C SER A 201 3.87 -9.44 -8.24
N THR A 202 2.74 -10.14 -8.19
CA THR A 202 1.66 -9.80 -7.25
C THR A 202 1.29 -10.98 -6.36
N PHE A 203 1.05 -10.69 -5.07
CA PHE A 203 0.45 -11.61 -4.10
C PHE A 203 -0.95 -11.12 -3.74
N ILE A 204 -1.93 -12.01 -3.68
CA ILE A 204 -3.34 -11.66 -3.42
C ILE A 204 -3.93 -12.55 -2.34
N ILE A 205 -4.63 -11.93 -1.39
CA ILE A 205 -5.48 -12.63 -0.42
C ILE A 205 -6.89 -12.09 -0.50
N GLN A 206 -7.89 -13.00 -0.51
CA GLN A 206 -9.29 -12.64 -0.49
C GLN A 206 -10.14 -13.72 0.20
N THR A 207 -11.35 -13.37 0.64
CA THR A 207 -12.35 -14.32 1.14
C THR A 207 -13.63 -14.26 0.29
N GLN A 208 -14.31 -15.39 0.14
CA GLN A 208 -15.52 -15.49 -0.67
C GLN A 208 -16.70 -14.77 -0.01
N ASP A 209 -16.76 -14.76 1.32
CA ASP A 209 -17.81 -14.14 2.12
C ASP A 209 -17.59 -12.64 2.38
N ASP A 210 -16.60 -12.03 1.73
CA ASP A 210 -16.32 -10.61 1.85
C ASP A 210 -17.47 -9.77 1.25
N GLY A 211 -17.90 -8.72 1.94
CA GLY A 211 -18.85 -7.75 1.39
C GLY A 211 -18.29 -6.92 0.23
N ILE A 212 -16.96 -6.89 0.06
CA ILE A 212 -16.29 -6.38 -1.14
C ILE A 212 -16.16 -7.54 -2.14
N ASN A 213 -16.55 -7.26 -3.39
CA ASN A 213 -16.63 -8.30 -4.42
C ASN A 213 -15.30 -9.04 -4.62
N VAL A 214 -15.33 -10.35 -4.46
CA VAL A 214 -14.18 -11.26 -4.69
C VAL A 214 -13.67 -11.18 -6.12
N GLU A 215 -14.51 -10.78 -7.05
CA GLU A 215 -14.19 -10.56 -8.47
C GLU A 215 -13.05 -9.58 -8.69
N ASN A 216 -12.82 -8.63 -7.78
CA ASN A 216 -11.65 -7.75 -7.83
C ASN A 216 -10.34 -8.54 -7.87
N ALA A 217 -10.18 -9.50 -6.95
CA ALA A 217 -9.01 -10.36 -6.86
C ALA A 217 -8.89 -11.31 -8.06
N ILE A 218 -10.01 -11.91 -8.47
CA ILE A 218 -10.07 -12.86 -9.59
C ILE A 218 -9.72 -12.17 -10.91
N ALA A 219 -10.28 -10.99 -11.17
CA ALA A 219 -10.02 -10.23 -12.39
C ALA A 219 -8.55 -9.81 -12.49
N TRP A 220 -7.97 -9.33 -11.38
CA TRP A 220 -6.54 -8.99 -11.35
C TRP A 220 -5.68 -10.21 -11.63
N TYR A 221 -5.93 -11.34 -10.99
CA TYR A 221 -5.21 -12.59 -11.23
C TYR A 221 -5.29 -13.03 -12.70
N ILE A 222 -6.48 -12.95 -13.32
CA ILE A 222 -6.68 -13.29 -14.74
C ILE A 222 -5.85 -12.36 -15.64
N ALA A 223 -5.84 -11.05 -15.34
CA ALA A 223 -5.06 -10.08 -16.09
C ALA A 223 -3.54 -10.33 -15.97
N MET A 224 -3.04 -10.59 -14.77
CA MET A 224 -1.65 -10.97 -14.53
C MET A 224 -1.24 -12.22 -15.31
N ARG A 225 -2.09 -13.25 -15.29
CA ARG A 225 -1.84 -14.48 -16.06
C ARG A 225 -1.80 -14.23 -17.56
N LYS A 226 -2.72 -13.39 -18.09
CA LYS A 226 -2.74 -13.01 -19.52
C LYS A 226 -1.48 -12.22 -19.91
N ALA A 227 -0.97 -11.39 -19.02
CA ALA A 227 0.27 -10.62 -19.20
C ALA A 227 1.54 -11.47 -19.01
N ASN A 228 1.41 -12.74 -18.63
CA ASN A 228 2.51 -13.65 -18.29
C ASN A 228 3.39 -13.14 -17.14
N VAL A 229 2.79 -12.48 -16.17
CA VAL A 229 3.44 -11.95 -14.96
C VAL A 229 3.12 -12.85 -13.77
N PRO A 230 4.10 -13.22 -12.92
CA PRO A 230 3.87 -14.07 -11.76
C PRO A 230 2.84 -13.46 -10.79
N CYS A 231 1.85 -14.28 -10.40
CA CYS A 231 0.84 -13.89 -9.43
C CYS A 231 0.49 -15.09 -8.55
N GLU A 232 0.62 -14.93 -7.24
CA GLU A 232 0.21 -15.92 -6.24
C GLU A 232 -1.07 -15.44 -5.58
N MET A 233 -2.16 -16.24 -5.61
CA MET A 233 -3.45 -15.88 -5.03
C MET A 233 -3.95 -16.96 -4.10
N HIS A 234 -4.43 -16.55 -2.91
CA HIS A 234 -5.11 -17.43 -1.97
C HIS A 234 -6.54 -16.92 -1.73
N LEU A 235 -7.51 -17.77 -2.01
CA LEU A 235 -8.93 -17.50 -1.81
C LEU A 235 -9.46 -18.43 -0.71
N PHE A 236 -9.98 -17.84 0.35
CA PHE A 236 -10.57 -18.55 1.49
C PHE A 236 -12.10 -18.50 1.41
N ALA A 237 -12.79 -19.50 1.96
CA ALA A 237 -14.23 -19.54 1.96
C ALA A 237 -14.85 -18.46 2.86
N GLU A 238 -14.20 -18.18 4.00
CA GLU A 238 -14.73 -17.31 5.04
C GLU A 238 -13.65 -16.48 5.75
N GLY A 239 -14.09 -15.38 6.36
CA GLY A 239 -13.25 -14.42 7.12
C GLY A 239 -13.74 -12.99 7.02
N GLY A 240 -14.65 -12.70 6.08
CA GLY A 240 -15.24 -11.37 5.85
C GLY A 240 -14.22 -10.36 5.33
N HIS A 241 -14.43 -9.08 5.65
CA HIS A 241 -13.61 -7.94 5.25
C HIS A 241 -12.84 -7.31 6.42
N GLY A 242 -11.70 -6.66 6.13
CA GLY A 242 -10.98 -5.83 7.10
C GLY A 242 -10.34 -6.62 8.24
N TYR A 243 -9.94 -7.86 7.99
CA TYR A 243 -9.35 -8.70 9.03
C TYR A 243 -7.92 -8.29 9.41
N GLY A 244 -7.14 -7.64 8.53
CA GLY A 244 -5.74 -7.29 8.81
C GLY A 244 -4.97 -8.48 9.40
N LEU A 245 -4.36 -8.29 10.57
CA LEU A 245 -3.72 -9.37 11.36
C LEU A 245 -4.57 -9.82 12.56
N PHE A 246 -5.86 -9.47 12.62
CA PHE A 246 -6.72 -9.93 13.70
C PHE A 246 -6.92 -11.44 13.66
N ARG A 247 -6.73 -12.09 14.81
CA ARG A 247 -6.96 -13.52 14.98
C ARG A 247 -8.38 -13.77 15.47
N ARG A 248 -9.27 -14.13 14.54
CA ARG A 248 -10.70 -14.38 14.80
C ARG A 248 -11.06 -15.87 14.67
N GLY A 249 -10.06 -16.74 14.51
CA GLY A 249 -10.27 -18.19 14.39
C GLY A 249 -10.59 -18.69 12.98
N PHE A 250 -10.56 -17.83 11.96
CA PHE A 250 -10.75 -18.21 10.57
C PHE A 250 -9.43 -18.63 9.91
N PRO A 251 -9.46 -19.58 8.95
CA PRO A 251 -8.25 -20.00 8.22
C PRO A 251 -7.49 -18.82 7.57
N VAL A 252 -8.20 -17.81 7.08
CA VAL A 252 -7.60 -16.62 6.48
C VAL A 252 -6.71 -15.84 7.46
N ASN A 253 -6.90 -15.97 8.77
CA ASN A 253 -6.09 -15.24 9.75
C ASN A 253 -4.62 -15.65 9.80
N GLU A 254 -4.24 -16.73 9.12
CA GLU A 254 -2.84 -17.15 8.94
C GLU A 254 -2.25 -16.69 7.59
N TRP A 255 -2.91 -15.79 6.87
CA TRP A 255 -2.50 -15.31 5.55
C TRP A 255 -1.09 -14.72 5.52
N ASN A 256 -0.66 -14.13 6.62
CA ASN A 256 0.67 -13.53 6.76
C ASN A 256 1.80 -14.57 6.70
N THR A 257 1.52 -15.84 6.93
CA THR A 257 2.52 -16.93 6.80
C THR A 257 2.93 -17.17 5.35
N PRO A 258 2.03 -17.51 4.40
CA PRO A 258 2.40 -17.60 2.98
C PRO A 258 2.87 -16.25 2.41
N ALA A 259 2.25 -15.13 2.82
CA ALA A 259 2.69 -13.81 2.40
C ALA A 259 4.14 -13.51 2.78
N GLY A 260 4.56 -13.84 4.00
CA GLY A 260 5.94 -13.63 4.46
C GLY A 260 6.96 -14.39 3.62
N LYS A 261 6.67 -15.65 3.29
CA LYS A 261 7.50 -16.45 2.38
C LYS A 261 7.56 -15.86 0.98
N TRP A 262 6.42 -15.39 0.48
CA TRP A 262 6.35 -14.74 -0.82
C TRP A 262 7.15 -13.43 -0.86
N PHE A 263 7.00 -12.56 0.15
CA PHE A 263 7.75 -11.30 0.27
C PHE A 263 9.25 -11.54 0.25
N ARG A 264 9.75 -12.51 1.04
CA ARG A 264 11.17 -12.85 1.09
C ARG A 264 11.68 -13.30 -0.27
N ARG A 265 10.96 -14.17 -0.98
CA ARG A 265 11.31 -14.59 -2.37
C ARG A 265 11.30 -13.41 -3.34
N ALA A 266 10.25 -12.58 -3.30
CA ALA A 266 10.11 -11.43 -4.21
C ALA A 266 11.23 -10.40 -4.02
N ALA A 267 11.71 -10.21 -2.79
CA ALA A 267 12.83 -9.33 -2.48
C ALA A 267 14.21 -10.02 -2.57
N GLY A 268 14.29 -11.28 -3.00
CA GLY A 268 15.55 -12.01 -3.11
C GLY A 268 16.24 -12.33 -1.77
N LEU A 269 15.49 -12.36 -0.67
CA LEU A 269 16.00 -12.79 0.62
C LEU A 269 16.06 -14.32 0.68
N LYS A 270 17.13 -14.86 1.24
CA LYS A 270 17.24 -16.31 1.51
C LYS A 270 16.30 -16.70 2.65
N ASP A 271 15.75 -17.90 2.58
CA ASP A 271 14.94 -18.51 3.66
C ASP A 271 15.79 -18.77 4.91
#